data_014b7ce2b4c24e645f692e8689f9c464
#
_entry.id   014b7ce2b4c24e645f692e8689f9c464
#
_cell.length_a   1.000
_cell.length_b   1.000
_cell.length_c   1.000
_cell.angle_alpha   90.00
_cell.angle_beta   90.00
_cell.angle_gamma   90.00
#
_symmetry.space_group_name_H-M   'P 1'
#
loop_
_entity.id
_entity.type
_entity.pdbx_description
1 polymer ?
#
loop_
_entity_poly.entity_id
_entity_poly.type
_entity_poly.pdbx_seq_one_letter_code
_entity_poly.pdbx_strand_id
1 'polypeptide(L)'
;MVTIAIFMGLCVCLATYYAIHHKQIVPVLASAAATMAALLLGKLWPSAWHIDTELWHLFWFGSSFCGMNNNRWITLRSVGLIWLGYALLFWLLHSHMPWPGGSMGSMAVLSVTLWILAAKLVNRKKHPHPHP
;
A
#
# COMPACT_ATOMS: atom_id res chain seq x y z
N MET A 1 13.07 12.90 -8.31
CA MET A 1 13.55 12.01 -7.23
C MET A 1 12.41 11.47 -6.37
N VAL A 2 11.65 12.32 -5.70
CA VAL A 2 10.42 11.92 -4.96
C VAL A 2 9.49 11.05 -5.80
N THR A 3 9.30 11.38 -7.08
CA THR A 3 8.46 10.61 -8.00
C THR A 3 8.90 9.15 -8.16
N ILE A 4 10.22 8.89 -8.22
CA ILE A 4 10.74 7.53 -8.35
C ILE A 4 10.50 6.73 -7.06
N ALA A 5 10.73 7.35 -5.92
CA ALA A 5 10.50 6.70 -4.63
C ALA A 5 9.00 6.40 -4.39
N ILE A 6 8.12 7.30 -4.84
CA ILE A 6 6.67 7.06 -4.86
C ILE A 6 6.34 5.89 -5.79
N PHE A 7 6.90 5.89 -7.01
CA PHE A 7 6.69 4.80 -7.97
C PHE A 7 7.18 3.45 -7.44
N MET A 8 8.32 3.42 -6.75
CA MET A 8 8.82 2.23 -6.06
C MET A 8 7.82 1.71 -5.02
N GLY A 9 7.19 2.58 -4.24
CA GLY A 9 6.13 2.19 -3.30
C GLY A 9 4.94 1.53 -3.99
N LEU A 10 4.51 2.05 -5.15
CA LEU A 10 3.47 1.42 -5.96
C LEU A 10 3.92 0.05 -6.46
N CYS A 11 5.16 -0.08 -6.95
CA CYS A 11 5.72 -1.36 -7.39
C CYS A 11 5.74 -2.39 -6.26
N VAL A 12 6.14 -2.00 -5.05
CA VAL A 12 6.13 -2.88 -3.86
C VAL A 12 4.71 -3.35 -3.55
N CYS A 13 3.74 -2.46 -3.56
CA CYS A 13 2.33 -2.79 -3.33
C CYS A 13 1.81 -3.80 -4.37
N LEU A 14 2.02 -3.52 -5.66
CA LEU A 14 1.57 -4.38 -6.75
C LEU A 14 2.30 -5.73 -6.78
N ALA A 15 3.61 -5.74 -6.52
CA ALA A 15 4.41 -6.97 -6.43
C ALA A 15 3.92 -7.87 -5.30
N THR A 16 3.62 -7.30 -4.13
CA THR A 16 3.05 -8.04 -2.99
C THR A 16 1.69 -8.65 -3.36
N TYR A 17 0.80 -7.86 -3.93
CA TYR A 17 -0.51 -8.34 -4.37
C TYR A 17 -0.38 -9.47 -5.41
N TYR A 18 0.47 -9.30 -6.41
CA TYR A 18 0.71 -10.30 -7.44
C TYR A 18 1.29 -11.60 -6.86
N ALA A 19 2.28 -11.51 -5.98
CA ALA A 19 2.91 -12.64 -5.33
C ALA A 19 1.89 -13.49 -4.54
N ILE A 20 0.96 -12.83 -3.85
CA ILE A 20 -0.08 -13.52 -3.07
C ILE A 20 -1.09 -14.21 -3.99
N HIS A 21 -1.61 -13.49 -4.99
CA HIS A 21 -2.77 -13.97 -5.75
C HIS A 21 -2.41 -14.84 -6.96
N HIS A 22 -1.25 -14.63 -7.57
CA HIS A 22 -0.81 -15.40 -8.73
C HIS A 22 0.23 -16.46 -8.39
N LYS A 23 1.08 -16.22 -7.40
CA LYS A 23 2.11 -17.18 -6.98
C LYS A 23 1.74 -17.95 -5.72
N GLN A 24 0.61 -17.65 -5.10
CA GLN A 24 0.12 -18.29 -3.87
C GLN A 24 1.14 -18.22 -2.71
N ILE A 25 1.93 -17.16 -2.68
CA ILE A 25 2.91 -16.92 -1.62
C ILE A 25 2.19 -16.42 -0.38
N VAL A 26 2.61 -16.88 0.79
CA VAL A 26 2.07 -16.43 2.08
C VAL A 26 2.22 -14.90 2.19
N PRO A 27 1.16 -14.16 2.59
CA PRO A 27 1.15 -12.69 2.58
C PRO A 27 2.33 -12.03 3.29
N VAL A 28 2.71 -12.54 4.46
CA VAL A 28 3.84 -12.04 5.24
C VAL A 28 5.17 -12.19 4.47
N LEU A 29 5.38 -13.35 3.83
CA LEU A 29 6.58 -13.61 3.05
C LEU A 29 6.62 -12.73 1.78
N ALA A 30 5.49 -12.57 1.10
CA ALA A 30 5.39 -11.72 -0.08
C ALA A 30 5.71 -10.25 0.25
N SER A 31 5.15 -9.73 1.34
CA SER A 31 5.41 -8.38 1.83
C SER A 31 6.88 -8.18 2.23
N ALA A 32 7.44 -9.12 3.01
CA ALA A 32 8.83 -9.05 3.44
C ALA A 32 9.78 -9.10 2.23
N ALA A 33 9.56 -10.00 1.28
CA ALA A 33 10.39 -10.14 0.08
C ALA A 33 10.33 -8.88 -0.80
N ALA A 34 9.13 -8.33 -1.04
CA ALA A 34 8.96 -7.13 -1.84
C ALA A 34 9.62 -5.90 -1.19
N THR A 35 9.50 -5.76 0.13
CA THR A 35 10.15 -4.70 0.88
C THR A 35 11.67 -4.84 0.86
N MET A 36 12.19 -6.04 1.11
CA MET A 36 13.63 -6.31 1.06
C MET A 36 14.22 -6.03 -0.32
N ALA A 37 13.52 -6.43 -1.38
CA ALA A 37 13.95 -6.12 -2.75
C ALA A 37 14.02 -4.61 -2.99
N ALA A 38 13.01 -3.85 -2.54
CA ALA A 38 13.01 -2.39 -2.64
C ALA A 38 14.16 -1.74 -1.85
N LEU A 39 14.45 -2.24 -0.65
CA LEU A 39 15.55 -1.77 0.18
C LEU A 39 16.92 -2.03 -0.48
N LEU A 40 17.11 -3.22 -1.05
CA LEU A 40 18.33 -3.55 -1.77
C LEU A 40 18.52 -2.68 -3.01
N LEU A 41 17.46 -2.48 -3.80
CA LEU A 41 17.48 -1.56 -4.93
C LEU A 41 17.77 -0.13 -4.49
N GLY A 42 17.19 0.33 -3.40
CA GLY A 42 17.45 1.64 -2.83
C GLY A 42 18.91 1.84 -2.40
N LYS A 43 19.58 0.79 -1.88
CA LYS A 43 21.02 0.83 -1.53
C LYS A 43 21.93 0.88 -2.76
N LEU A 44 21.53 0.31 -3.88
CA LEU A 44 22.26 0.36 -5.13
C LEU A 44 22.15 1.73 -5.84
N TRP A 45 21.28 2.59 -5.33
CA TRP A 45 21.06 3.92 -5.89
C TRP A 45 22.22 4.86 -5.53
N PRO A 46 22.65 5.72 -6.44
CA PRO A 46 23.77 6.63 -6.18
C PRO A 46 23.50 7.54 -4.97
N SER A 47 24.44 7.59 -4.03
CA SER A 47 24.38 8.39 -2.80
C SER A 47 24.21 9.91 -3.04
N ALA A 48 24.44 10.38 -4.25
CA ALA A 48 24.23 11.78 -4.66
C ALA A 48 22.77 12.26 -4.57
N TRP A 49 21.83 11.39 -4.24
CA TRP A 49 20.43 11.70 -4.30
C TRP A 49 19.82 12.08 -2.95
N HIS A 50 20.58 12.37 -1.92
CA HIS A 50 20.14 12.91 -0.60
C HIS A 50 18.66 12.62 -0.25
N ILE A 51 18.24 11.37 -0.42
CA ILE A 51 16.90 10.93 -0.03
C ILE A 51 16.99 10.54 1.44
N ASP A 52 16.07 11.04 2.25
CA ASP A 52 15.86 10.53 3.60
C ASP A 52 15.49 9.05 3.51
N THR A 53 16.51 8.20 3.59
CA THR A 53 16.39 6.76 3.38
C THR A 53 15.44 6.13 4.37
N GLU A 54 15.41 6.60 5.63
CA GLU A 54 14.52 6.05 6.66
C GLU A 54 13.06 6.28 6.33
N LEU A 55 12.72 7.51 5.91
CA LEU A 55 11.34 7.85 5.52
C LEU A 55 10.85 6.99 4.36
N TRP A 56 11.68 6.80 3.34
CA TRP A 56 11.31 5.99 2.18
C TRP A 56 11.21 4.50 2.49
N HIS A 57 12.08 3.99 3.37
CA HIS A 57 11.98 2.61 3.84
C HIS A 57 10.64 2.35 4.54
N LEU A 58 10.21 3.27 5.39
CA LEU A 58 8.92 3.20 6.07
C LEU A 58 7.76 3.28 5.06
N PHE A 59 7.84 4.18 4.09
CA PHE A 59 6.84 4.32 3.04
C PHE A 59 6.69 3.04 2.20
N TRP A 60 7.79 2.42 1.78
CA TRP A 60 7.76 1.17 1.00
C TRP A 60 7.26 0.00 1.83
N PHE A 61 7.67 -0.09 3.09
CA PHE A 61 7.16 -1.09 4.00
C PHE A 61 5.63 -0.99 4.19
N GLY A 62 5.11 0.19 4.45
CA GLY A 62 3.67 0.41 4.54
C GLY A 62 2.93 0.17 3.22
N SER A 63 3.56 0.48 2.08
CA SER A 63 3.02 0.18 0.75
C SER A 63 2.80 -1.32 0.54
N SER A 64 3.67 -2.18 1.09
CA SER A 64 3.51 -3.63 1.00
C SER A 64 2.26 -4.14 1.71
N PHE A 65 1.86 -3.51 2.81
CA PHE A 65 0.62 -3.87 3.51
C PHE A 65 -0.64 -3.59 2.67
N CYS A 66 -0.60 -2.55 1.84
CA CYS A 66 -1.70 -2.29 0.91
C CYS A 66 -1.88 -3.41 -0.12
N GLY A 67 -0.81 -4.14 -0.45
CA GLY A 67 -0.86 -5.31 -1.33
C GLY A 67 -1.36 -6.60 -0.67
N MET A 68 -1.38 -6.69 0.66
CA MET A 68 -1.76 -7.91 1.40
C MET A 68 -3.28 -8.16 1.50
N ASN A 69 -4.06 -7.60 0.59
CA ASN A 69 -5.50 -7.69 0.65
C ASN A 69 -6.05 -8.95 -0.05
N ASN A 70 -7.21 -9.43 0.42
CA ASN A 70 -7.91 -10.55 -0.19
C ASN A 70 -8.60 -10.10 -1.50
N ASN A 71 -8.41 -10.86 -2.58
CA ASN A 71 -8.97 -10.58 -3.91
C ASN A 71 -10.52 -10.69 -3.99
N ARG A 72 -11.18 -11.22 -2.97
CA ARG A 72 -12.64 -11.33 -2.93
C ARG A 72 -13.35 -9.97 -3.07
N TRP A 73 -12.72 -8.91 -2.55
CA TRP A 73 -13.28 -7.55 -2.54
C TRP A 73 -12.43 -6.52 -3.28
N ILE A 74 -11.20 -6.89 -3.62
CA ILE A 74 -10.18 -5.97 -4.11
C ILE A 74 -9.57 -6.53 -5.38
N THR A 75 -9.74 -5.79 -6.46
CA THR A 75 -9.12 -6.08 -7.76
C THR A 75 -7.79 -5.36 -7.90
N LEU A 76 -6.98 -5.72 -8.87
CA LEU A 76 -5.70 -5.06 -9.15
C LEU A 76 -5.84 -3.54 -9.33
N ARG A 77 -6.93 -3.07 -9.96
CA ARG A 77 -7.23 -1.64 -10.12
C ARG A 77 -7.54 -0.97 -8.78
N SER A 78 -8.28 -1.66 -7.92
CA SER A 78 -8.61 -1.16 -6.59
C SER A 78 -7.39 -1.06 -5.69
N VAL A 79 -6.42 -1.97 -5.82
CA VAL A 79 -5.16 -1.93 -5.07
C VAL A 79 -4.39 -0.64 -5.34
N GLY A 80 -4.34 -0.19 -6.60
CA GLY A 80 -3.71 1.09 -6.94
C GLY A 80 -4.38 2.29 -6.28
N LEU A 81 -5.73 2.30 -6.20
CA LEU A 81 -6.48 3.37 -5.53
C LEU A 81 -6.32 3.32 -4.01
N ILE A 82 -6.28 2.12 -3.42
CA ILE A 82 -5.99 1.94 -1.98
C ILE A 82 -4.60 2.45 -1.67
N TRP A 83 -3.61 2.12 -2.50
CA TRP A 83 -2.24 2.60 -2.33
C TRP A 83 -2.15 4.14 -2.45
N LEU A 84 -2.90 4.76 -3.37
CA LEU A 84 -3.00 6.22 -3.47
C LEU A 84 -3.54 6.84 -2.18
N GLY A 85 -4.59 6.24 -1.60
CA GLY A 85 -5.13 6.64 -0.30
C GLY A 85 -4.09 6.52 0.82
N TYR A 86 -3.33 5.42 0.84
CA TYR A 86 -2.23 5.23 1.77
C TYR A 86 -1.13 6.29 1.59
N ALA A 87 -0.71 6.55 0.36
CA ALA A 87 0.31 7.56 0.06
C ALA A 87 -0.11 8.95 0.54
N LEU A 88 -1.37 9.32 0.32
CA LEU A 88 -1.92 10.57 0.81
C LEU A 88 -1.91 10.64 2.35
N LEU A 89 -2.39 9.59 3.03
CA LEU A 89 -2.38 9.51 4.49
C LEU A 89 -0.95 9.55 5.05
N PHE A 90 -0.03 8.86 4.41
CA PHE A 90 1.38 8.89 4.79
C PHE A 90 1.92 10.32 4.77
N TRP A 91 1.74 11.05 3.66
CA TRP A 91 2.23 12.43 3.55
C TRP A 91 1.58 13.39 4.50
N LEU A 92 0.32 13.19 4.86
CA LEU A 92 -0.39 14.05 5.80
C LEU A 92 -0.01 13.76 7.26
N LEU A 93 0.28 12.51 7.60
CA LEU A 93 0.36 12.06 8.99
C LEU A 93 1.74 11.62 9.46
N HIS A 94 2.70 11.33 8.56
CA HIS A 94 4.00 10.76 8.94
C HIS A 94 4.76 11.60 9.97
N SER A 95 4.67 12.92 9.90
CA SER A 95 5.34 13.85 10.85
C SER A 95 4.70 13.87 12.24
N HIS A 96 3.47 13.37 12.40
CA HIS A 96 2.72 13.38 13.64
C HIS A 96 2.67 12.00 14.32
N MET A 97 3.22 10.97 13.69
CA MET A 97 3.13 9.59 14.19
C MET A 97 4.40 9.18 14.95
N PRO A 98 4.30 8.94 16.27
CA PRO A 98 5.47 8.63 17.11
C PRO A 98 6.00 7.21 16.94
N TRP A 99 5.26 6.31 16.27
CA TRP A 99 5.57 4.87 16.19
C TRP A 99 5.62 4.42 14.73
N PRO A 100 6.80 4.41 14.10
CA PRO A 100 6.87 4.24 12.64
C PRO A 100 6.27 2.91 12.14
N GLY A 101 6.56 1.77 12.78
CA GLY A 101 6.08 0.47 12.29
C GLY A 101 4.57 0.26 12.42
N GLY A 102 4.00 0.52 13.59
CA GLY A 102 2.56 0.36 13.85
C GLY A 102 1.70 1.37 13.09
N SER A 103 2.17 2.62 12.96
CA SER A 103 1.45 3.66 12.24
C SER A 103 1.33 3.37 10.74
N MET A 104 2.37 2.79 10.11
CA MET A 104 2.32 2.41 8.69
C MET A 104 1.25 1.35 8.43
N GLY A 105 1.19 0.32 9.28
CA GLY A 105 0.13 -0.70 9.23
C GLY A 105 -1.26 -0.11 9.42
N SER A 106 -1.43 0.78 10.39
CA SER A 106 -2.71 1.46 10.66
C SER A 106 -3.18 2.32 9.49
N MET A 107 -2.29 3.06 8.85
CA MET A 107 -2.60 3.85 7.65
C MET A 107 -3.03 2.96 6.48
N ALA A 108 -2.36 1.83 6.27
CA ALA A 108 -2.72 0.88 5.24
C ALA A 108 -4.11 0.27 5.50
N VAL A 109 -4.39 -0.16 6.73
CA VAL A 109 -5.71 -0.69 7.14
C VAL A 109 -6.80 0.38 6.95
N LEU A 110 -6.53 1.62 7.35
CA LEU A 110 -7.48 2.73 7.18
C LEU A 110 -7.80 2.95 5.70
N SER A 111 -6.80 2.96 4.82
CA SER A 111 -6.98 3.14 3.38
C SER A 111 -7.85 2.03 2.78
N VAL A 112 -7.59 0.77 3.16
CA VAL A 112 -8.39 -0.39 2.73
C VAL A 112 -9.83 -0.27 3.22
N THR A 113 -10.02 0.09 4.49
CA THR A 113 -11.34 0.22 5.11
C THR A 113 -12.15 1.32 4.41
N LEU A 114 -11.57 2.48 4.18
CA LEU A 114 -12.21 3.58 3.46
C LEU A 114 -12.62 3.16 2.05
N TRP A 115 -11.76 2.42 1.34
CA TRP A 115 -12.08 1.89 0.02
C TRP A 115 -13.29 0.93 0.05
N ILE A 116 -13.30 -0.02 0.98
CA ILE A 116 -14.39 -1.00 1.12
C ILE A 116 -15.71 -0.29 1.45
N LEU A 117 -15.68 0.69 2.35
CA LEU A 117 -16.86 1.49 2.69
C LEU A 117 -17.38 2.28 1.50
N ALA A 118 -16.49 2.96 0.77
CA ALA A 118 -16.86 3.69 -0.45
C ALA A 118 -17.48 2.76 -1.50
N ALA A 119 -16.86 1.60 -1.76
CA ALA A 119 -17.37 0.61 -2.70
C ALA A 119 -18.76 0.08 -2.30
N LYS A 120 -18.98 -0.19 -1.01
CA LYS A 120 -20.30 -0.61 -0.49
C LYS A 120 -21.36 0.48 -0.65
N LEU A 121 -21.02 1.73 -0.39
CA LEU A 121 -21.95 2.85 -0.54
C LEU A 121 -22.36 3.06 -2.00
N VAL A 122 -21.40 2.96 -2.92
CA VAL A 122 -21.69 3.07 -4.37
C VAL A 122 -22.58 1.93 -4.85
N ASN A 123 -22.31 0.69 -4.38
CA ASN A 123 -23.12 -0.47 -4.79
C ASN A 123 -24.55 -0.43 -4.21
N ARG A 124 -24.74 0.10 -3.01
CA ARG A 124 -26.09 0.30 -2.44
C ARG A 124 -26.94 1.27 -3.27
N LYS A 125 -26.33 2.30 -3.85
CA LYS A 125 -27.05 3.25 -4.72
C LYS A 125 -27.46 2.63 -6.05
N LYS A 126 -26.74 1.60 -6.54
CA LYS A 126 -27.05 0.93 -7.82
C LYS A 126 -28.16 -0.12 -7.70
N HIS A 127 -28.41 -0.64 -6.52
CA HIS A 127 -29.47 -1.60 -6.25
C HIS A 127 -30.33 -1.11 -5.06
N PRO A 128 -31.19 -0.12 -5.24
CA PRO A 128 -32.21 0.20 -4.25
C PRO A 128 -33.10 -1.05 -4.10
N HIS A 129 -33.23 -1.54 -2.87
CA HIS A 129 -34.11 -2.67 -2.57
C HIS A 129 -35.49 -2.39 -3.16
N PRO A 130 -36.10 -3.33 -3.92
CA PRO A 130 -37.51 -3.24 -4.18
C PRO A 130 -38.23 -3.31 -2.83
N HIS A 131 -38.99 -2.27 -2.52
CA HIS A 131 -39.88 -2.29 -1.37
C HIS A 131 -40.87 -3.45 -1.56
N PRO A 132 -41.16 -4.23 -0.50
CA PRO A 132 -42.19 -5.27 -0.54
C PRO A 132 -43.57 -4.70 -0.79
#